data_a8adfe7901935031df6af4f0eccdd259
#
_entry.id   a8adfe7901935031df6af4f0eccdd259
#
_cell.length_a   1.000
_cell.length_b   1.000
_cell.length_c   1.000
_cell.angle_alpha   90.00
_cell.angle_beta   90.00
_cell.angle_gamma   90.00
#
_symmetry.space_group_name_H-M   'P 1'
#
loop_
_entity.id
_entity.type
_entity.pdbx_description
1 polymer ?
#
loop_
_entity_poly.entity_id
_entity_poly.type
_entity_poly.pdbx_seq_one_letter_code
_entity_poly.pdbx_strand_id
1 'polypeptide(L)'
;MNMKKIISICARIYTPKHLRDFEIDEVLLMIKSGICGQQNLRGITAKIQSEPSHDVQNKLKNHYLPVALFNGTFSYKNNAGLKQYSNFTAMDFDGFGSEQDLQNIGYRLTNTPCVYSVFRTPSGKGLKAIVMHDNDNPMYHEELYEELLQKFYIPTTDISVGDLARGNYICYDPNLWINTNCVPYNFIHNPAHMPKQKASSSCTGTPQDLVSLRKHLSFFIPLGKKSDESIINILNAKWIKDSSRWDTTVH
;
A
#
# COMPACT_ATOMS: atom_id res chain seq x y z
N MET A 1 -11.39 -0.27 24.85
CA MET A 1 -11.38 -1.12 23.64
C MET A 1 -10.14 -1.99 23.65
N ASN A 2 -10.28 -3.30 23.47
CA ASN A 2 -9.10 -4.18 23.43
C ASN A 2 -8.56 -4.19 21.99
N MET A 3 -7.45 -3.48 21.74
CA MET A 3 -6.87 -3.34 20.40
C MET A 3 -6.24 -4.66 19.94
N LYS A 4 -6.58 -5.08 18.74
CA LYS A 4 -6.05 -6.32 18.12
C LYS A 4 -4.70 -6.00 17.48
N LYS A 5 -3.61 -6.28 18.20
CA LYS A 5 -2.25 -5.88 17.86
C LYS A 5 -1.42 -6.95 17.14
N ILE A 6 -2.04 -8.07 16.75
CA ILE A 6 -1.33 -9.20 16.12
C ILE A 6 -1.47 -9.10 14.61
N ILE A 7 -0.34 -9.27 13.89
CA ILE A 7 -0.24 -9.20 12.44
C ILE A 7 0.57 -10.39 11.90
N SER A 8 0.39 -10.72 10.63
CA SER A 8 1.17 -11.79 9.98
C SER A 8 2.38 -11.26 9.23
N ILE A 9 3.47 -12.04 9.26
CA ILE A 9 4.66 -11.84 8.41
C ILE A 9 4.83 -13.05 7.50
N CYS A 10 5.12 -12.83 6.23
CA CYS A 10 5.64 -13.82 5.31
C CYS A 10 7.11 -13.55 4.96
N ALA A 11 7.85 -14.62 4.64
CA ALA A 11 9.28 -14.53 4.40
C ALA A 11 9.63 -13.63 3.18
N ARG A 12 8.75 -13.57 2.17
CA ARG A 12 8.92 -12.79 0.93
C ARG A 12 7.56 -12.45 0.32
N ILE A 13 7.52 -11.46 -0.56
CA ILE A 13 6.29 -11.01 -1.22
C ILE A 13 5.59 -12.12 -2.01
N TYR A 14 6.35 -13.03 -2.62
CA TYR A 14 5.84 -14.14 -3.43
C TYR A 14 5.64 -15.45 -2.66
N THR A 15 5.81 -15.47 -1.32
CA THR A 15 5.53 -16.65 -0.50
C THR A 15 4.19 -16.49 0.21
N PRO A 16 3.06 -16.88 -0.43
CA PRO A 16 1.73 -16.64 0.14
C PRO A 16 1.38 -17.61 1.30
N LYS A 17 2.24 -18.59 1.57
CA LYS A 17 2.08 -19.62 2.61
C LYS A 17 3.12 -19.45 3.71
N HIS A 18 2.95 -20.17 4.83
CA HIS A 18 3.88 -20.18 5.96
C HIS A 18 4.03 -18.80 6.64
N LEU A 19 2.90 -18.12 6.84
CA LEU A 19 2.86 -16.89 7.60
C LEU A 19 3.06 -17.20 9.08
N ARG A 20 3.73 -16.27 9.79
CA ARG A 20 3.88 -16.29 11.23
C ARG A 20 3.25 -15.04 11.82
N ASP A 21 2.58 -15.19 12.94
CA ASP A 21 1.88 -14.10 13.61
C ASP A 21 2.79 -13.51 14.70
N PHE A 22 2.84 -12.19 14.81
CA PHE A 22 3.67 -11.42 15.74
C PHE A 22 2.87 -10.25 16.30
N GLU A 23 3.20 -9.83 17.51
CA GLU A 23 2.78 -8.51 17.99
C GLU A 23 3.38 -7.40 17.10
N ILE A 24 2.62 -6.36 16.83
CA ILE A 24 3.08 -5.27 15.98
C ILE A 24 4.37 -4.63 16.52
N ASP A 25 4.51 -4.51 17.84
CA ASP A 25 5.67 -3.91 18.49
C ASP A 25 6.94 -4.75 18.27
N GLU A 26 6.83 -6.08 18.20
CA GLU A 26 7.95 -6.95 17.81
C GLU A 26 8.39 -6.68 16.38
N VAL A 27 7.43 -6.47 15.46
CA VAL A 27 7.73 -6.15 14.06
C VAL A 27 8.40 -4.78 13.94
N LEU A 28 7.93 -3.78 14.67
CA LEU A 28 8.57 -2.46 14.72
C LEU A 28 9.99 -2.54 15.31
N LEU A 29 10.21 -3.40 16.29
CA LEU A 29 11.55 -3.66 16.83
C LEU A 29 12.45 -4.33 15.79
N MET A 30 11.96 -5.27 14.98
CA MET A 30 12.73 -5.87 13.87
C MET A 30 13.17 -4.79 12.88
N ILE A 31 12.30 -3.85 12.53
CA ILE A 31 12.63 -2.72 11.64
C ILE A 31 13.72 -1.85 12.28
N LYS A 32 13.53 -1.45 13.53
CA LYS A 32 14.46 -0.54 14.24
C LYS A 32 15.81 -1.17 14.53
N SER A 33 15.85 -2.45 14.89
CA SER A 33 17.08 -3.18 15.16
C SER A 33 17.80 -3.64 13.89
N GLY A 34 17.07 -3.82 12.79
CA GLY A 34 17.58 -4.36 11.54
C GLY A 34 17.81 -5.86 11.57
N ILE A 35 17.13 -6.59 12.45
CA ILE A 35 17.25 -8.05 12.60
C ILE A 35 15.83 -8.65 12.53
N CYS A 36 15.63 -9.61 11.64
CA CYS A 36 14.39 -10.39 11.55
C CYS A 36 14.75 -11.89 11.51
N GLY A 37 14.67 -12.55 12.67
CA GLY A 37 15.18 -13.91 12.82
C GLY A 37 16.68 -13.96 12.52
N GLN A 38 17.07 -14.77 11.53
CA GLN A 38 18.47 -14.85 11.06
C GLN A 38 18.82 -13.84 9.96
N GLN A 39 17.88 -13.03 9.51
CA GLN A 39 18.09 -12.07 8.42
C GLN A 39 18.70 -10.77 8.92
N ASN A 40 19.79 -10.34 8.27
CA ASN A 40 20.41 -9.03 8.48
C ASN A 40 19.74 -7.98 7.57
N LEU A 41 18.68 -7.36 8.07
CA LEU A 41 17.96 -6.31 7.32
C LEU A 41 18.83 -5.07 7.06
N ARG A 42 19.81 -4.76 7.93
CA ARG A 42 20.72 -3.61 7.76
C ARG A 42 21.50 -3.72 6.45
N GLY A 43 22.17 -4.87 6.25
CA GLY A 43 22.96 -5.11 5.03
C GLY A 43 22.08 -5.15 3.77
N ILE A 44 20.89 -5.76 3.86
CA ILE A 44 19.96 -5.82 2.74
C ILE A 44 19.44 -4.43 2.37
N THR A 45 19.03 -3.63 3.37
CA THR A 45 18.51 -2.26 3.16
C THR A 45 19.60 -1.36 2.57
N ALA A 46 20.83 -1.41 3.10
CA ALA A 46 21.97 -0.65 2.58
C ALA A 46 22.25 -1.00 1.10
N LYS A 47 22.21 -2.29 0.75
CA LYS A 47 22.37 -2.75 -0.64
C LYS A 47 21.27 -2.21 -1.56
N ILE A 48 20.00 -2.20 -1.11
CA ILE A 48 18.89 -1.65 -1.88
C ILE A 48 19.08 -0.14 -2.10
N GLN A 49 19.47 0.59 -1.05
CA GLN A 49 19.65 2.06 -1.12
C GLN A 49 20.82 2.48 -1.98
N SER A 50 21.90 1.68 -2.05
CA SER A 50 23.07 1.95 -2.90
C SER A 50 22.85 1.58 -4.37
N GLU A 51 21.79 0.84 -4.70
CA GLU A 51 21.50 0.40 -6.06
C GLU A 51 20.85 1.52 -6.88
N PRO A 52 21.45 1.98 -8.00
CA PRO A 52 20.87 3.06 -8.80
C PRO A 52 19.67 2.64 -9.63
N SER A 53 19.57 1.36 -10.01
CA SER A 53 18.49 0.85 -10.85
C SER A 53 17.26 0.49 -10.02
N HIS A 54 16.12 1.16 -10.30
CA HIS A 54 14.85 0.88 -9.65
C HIS A 54 14.39 -0.58 -9.86
N ASP A 55 14.62 -1.15 -11.04
CA ASP A 55 14.25 -2.54 -11.34
C ASP A 55 15.08 -3.53 -10.51
N VAL A 56 16.38 -3.26 -10.32
CA VAL A 56 17.25 -4.07 -9.47
C VAL A 56 16.86 -3.90 -8.00
N GLN A 57 16.57 -2.68 -7.55
CA GLN A 57 16.02 -2.44 -6.19
C GLN A 57 14.77 -3.28 -5.95
N ASN A 58 13.83 -3.32 -6.89
CA ASN A 58 12.60 -4.11 -6.77
C ASN A 58 12.88 -5.61 -6.71
N LYS A 59 13.81 -6.12 -7.52
CA LYS A 59 14.24 -7.52 -7.43
C LYS A 59 14.85 -7.85 -6.08
N LEU A 60 15.69 -6.95 -5.53
CA LEU A 60 16.29 -7.13 -4.21
C LEU A 60 15.24 -7.12 -3.09
N LYS A 61 14.29 -6.17 -3.09
CA LYS A 61 13.17 -6.12 -2.15
C LYS A 61 12.38 -7.44 -2.18
N ASN A 62 11.96 -7.86 -3.36
CA ASN A 62 11.13 -9.05 -3.57
C ASN A 62 11.83 -10.34 -3.11
N HIS A 63 13.14 -10.43 -3.30
CA HIS A 63 13.91 -11.63 -3.04
C HIS A 63 14.38 -11.74 -1.58
N TYR A 64 14.68 -10.61 -0.94
CA TYR A 64 15.37 -10.64 0.35
C TYR A 64 14.55 -10.11 1.52
N LEU A 65 13.59 -9.18 1.30
CA LEU A 65 12.89 -8.57 2.42
C LEU A 65 11.67 -9.40 2.85
N PRO A 66 11.47 -9.59 4.15
CA PRO A 66 10.22 -10.10 4.68
C PRO A 66 9.11 -9.06 4.52
N VAL A 67 7.86 -9.52 4.60
CA VAL A 67 6.68 -8.71 4.32
C VAL A 67 5.68 -8.85 5.45
N ALA A 68 5.29 -7.73 6.05
CA ALA A 68 4.23 -7.65 7.05
C ALA A 68 2.86 -7.37 6.40
N LEU A 69 1.82 -7.97 6.96
CA LEU A 69 0.41 -7.74 6.63
C LEU A 69 -0.22 -7.01 7.82
N PHE A 70 -0.10 -5.68 7.86
CA PHE A 70 -0.49 -4.89 9.02
C PHE A 70 -1.99 -4.94 9.31
N ASN A 71 -2.83 -5.25 8.31
CA ASN A 71 -4.28 -5.27 8.47
C ASN A 71 -4.81 -6.50 9.23
N GLY A 72 -3.95 -7.44 9.64
CA GLY A 72 -4.37 -8.59 10.46
C GLY A 72 -3.50 -9.82 10.36
N THR A 73 -4.06 -10.94 10.85
CA THR A 73 -3.46 -12.26 10.71
C THR A 73 -4.13 -13.06 9.60
N PHE A 74 -3.32 -13.84 8.87
CA PHE A 74 -3.74 -14.53 7.65
C PHE A 74 -3.27 -15.97 7.62
N SER A 75 -4.08 -16.86 7.02
CA SER A 75 -3.68 -18.23 6.63
C SER A 75 -2.90 -18.23 5.30
N TYR A 76 -3.28 -17.32 4.39
CA TYR A 76 -2.64 -17.06 3.11
C TYR A 76 -2.57 -15.56 2.86
N LYS A 77 -1.59 -15.11 2.11
CA LYS A 77 -1.46 -13.71 1.68
C LYS A 77 -2.48 -13.38 0.57
N ASN A 78 -3.76 -13.39 0.91
CA ASN A 78 -4.88 -12.90 0.12
C ASN A 78 -6.04 -12.51 1.05
N ASN A 79 -7.01 -11.76 0.53
CA ASN A 79 -8.13 -11.27 1.35
C ASN A 79 -8.98 -12.40 1.95
N ALA A 80 -9.17 -13.50 1.22
CA ALA A 80 -9.91 -14.67 1.72
C ALA A 80 -9.18 -15.43 2.84
N GLY A 81 -7.87 -15.23 2.98
CA GLY A 81 -7.05 -15.83 4.03
C GLY A 81 -7.09 -15.12 5.38
N LEU A 82 -7.83 -14.03 5.51
CA LEU A 82 -7.92 -13.28 6.77
C LEU A 82 -8.47 -14.17 7.88
N LYS A 83 -7.72 -14.28 8.98
CA LYS A 83 -8.11 -14.97 10.22
C LYS A 83 -8.67 -14.01 11.26
N GLN A 84 -7.96 -12.90 11.46
CA GLN A 84 -8.32 -11.86 12.40
C GLN A 84 -7.92 -10.50 11.85
N TYR A 85 -8.86 -9.59 11.78
CA TYR A 85 -8.62 -8.20 11.38
C TYR A 85 -7.94 -7.47 12.55
N SER A 86 -6.90 -6.68 12.26
CA SER A 86 -6.23 -5.84 13.24
C SER A 86 -6.87 -4.44 13.28
N ASN A 87 -6.48 -3.65 14.29
CA ASN A 87 -6.83 -2.24 14.37
C ASN A 87 -5.72 -1.33 13.79
N PHE A 88 -4.95 -1.84 12.83
CA PHE A 88 -3.86 -1.11 12.17
C PHE A 88 -3.96 -1.23 10.66
N THR A 89 -3.59 -0.16 9.97
CA THR A 89 -3.38 -0.17 8.53
C THR A 89 -2.12 0.59 8.15
N ALA A 90 -1.46 0.16 7.08
CA ALA A 90 -0.25 0.81 6.59
C ALA A 90 -0.56 1.69 5.38
N MET A 91 -0.02 2.90 5.40
CA MET A 91 -0.07 3.86 4.29
C MET A 91 1.32 4.12 3.75
N ASP A 92 1.46 4.10 2.43
CA ASP A 92 2.71 4.37 1.72
C ASP A 92 2.72 5.79 1.16
N PHE A 93 3.82 6.50 1.37
CA PHE A 93 4.07 7.85 0.88
C PHE A 93 5.41 7.86 0.14
N ASP A 94 5.37 7.89 -1.19
CA ASP A 94 6.53 7.81 -2.07
C ASP A 94 6.57 9.00 -3.04
N GLY A 95 7.65 9.17 -3.80
CA GLY A 95 7.74 10.16 -4.88
C GLY A 95 8.04 11.58 -4.42
N PHE A 96 8.71 11.74 -3.27
CA PHE A 96 9.18 13.04 -2.81
C PHE A 96 10.32 13.59 -3.68
N GLY A 97 10.26 14.88 -4.00
CA GLY A 97 11.26 15.57 -4.81
C GLY A 97 12.57 15.83 -4.07
N SER A 98 12.50 15.90 -2.73
CA SER A 98 13.66 16.22 -1.89
C SER A 98 13.60 15.53 -0.51
N GLU A 99 14.75 15.46 0.14
CA GLU A 99 14.84 15.00 1.55
C GLU A 99 14.07 15.94 2.49
N GLN A 100 14.02 17.24 2.18
CA GLN A 100 13.26 18.22 2.97
C GLN A 100 11.75 17.96 2.90
N ASP A 101 11.21 17.60 1.73
CA ASP A 101 9.80 17.25 1.58
C ASP A 101 9.47 15.99 2.41
N LEU A 102 10.36 15.01 2.36
CA LEU A 102 10.21 13.77 3.13
C LEU A 102 10.23 14.06 4.65
N GLN A 103 11.10 14.95 5.13
CA GLN A 103 11.13 15.38 6.53
C GLN A 103 9.87 16.15 6.92
N ASN A 104 9.38 17.06 6.08
CA ASN A 104 8.16 17.82 6.32
C ASN A 104 6.94 16.90 6.44
N ILE A 105 6.83 15.90 5.56
CA ILE A 105 5.76 14.90 5.64
C ILE A 105 5.94 14.02 6.89
N GLY A 106 7.15 13.59 7.20
CA GLY A 106 7.46 12.86 8.43
C GLY A 106 6.99 13.62 9.66
N TYR A 107 7.27 14.91 9.74
CA TYR A 107 6.82 15.77 10.83
C TYR A 107 5.28 15.84 10.92
N ARG A 108 4.58 15.99 9.78
CA ARG A 108 3.10 15.96 9.76
C ARG A 108 2.55 14.64 10.26
N LEU A 109 3.11 13.52 9.82
CA LEU A 109 2.69 12.18 10.22
C LEU A 109 2.91 11.95 11.72
N THR A 110 4.08 12.30 12.26
CA THR A 110 4.40 12.12 13.68
C THR A 110 3.57 13.01 14.61
N ASN A 111 3.02 14.12 14.11
CA ASN A 111 2.10 14.99 14.85
C ASN A 111 0.61 14.61 14.66
N THR A 112 0.30 13.53 13.94
CA THR A 112 -1.08 13.07 13.74
C THR A 112 -1.43 12.04 14.81
N PRO A 113 -2.43 12.28 15.67
CA PRO A 113 -2.71 11.45 16.85
C PRO A 113 -2.94 9.96 16.57
N CYS A 114 -3.54 9.61 15.41
CA CYS A 114 -3.83 8.23 15.04
C CYS A 114 -2.68 7.51 14.33
N VAL A 115 -1.56 8.19 14.07
CA VAL A 115 -0.36 7.55 13.53
C VAL A 115 0.40 6.88 14.66
N TYR A 116 0.50 5.55 14.59
CA TYR A 116 1.16 4.72 15.57
C TYR A 116 2.67 4.62 15.35
N SER A 117 3.10 4.53 14.11
CA SER A 117 4.52 4.46 13.76
C SER A 117 4.79 5.06 12.39
N VAL A 118 6.00 5.64 12.23
CA VAL A 118 6.51 6.14 10.95
C VAL A 118 7.93 5.61 10.74
N PHE A 119 8.20 5.09 9.55
CA PHE A 119 9.53 4.64 9.16
C PHE A 119 9.78 4.78 7.66
N ARG A 120 11.04 4.75 7.25
CA ARG A 120 11.43 4.85 5.84
C ARG A 120 11.13 3.59 5.06
N THR A 121 10.76 3.75 3.79
CA THR A 121 10.64 2.63 2.84
C THR A 121 12.01 2.07 2.48
N PRO A 122 12.10 0.84 1.92
CA PRO A 122 13.40 0.20 1.65
C PRO A 122 14.34 0.98 0.76
N SER A 123 13.81 1.80 -0.16
CA SER A 123 14.63 2.68 -1.03
C SER A 123 15.22 3.88 -0.29
N GLY A 124 14.74 4.18 0.92
CA GLY A 124 15.07 5.38 1.67
C GLY A 124 14.40 6.66 1.16
N LYS A 125 13.64 6.58 0.07
CA LYS A 125 13.05 7.73 -0.63
C LYS A 125 11.57 7.96 -0.32
N GLY A 126 10.97 7.16 0.55
CA GLY A 126 9.59 7.26 0.96
C GLY A 126 9.43 7.00 2.45
N LEU A 127 8.21 7.22 2.94
CA LEU A 127 7.77 6.93 4.29
C LEU A 127 6.63 5.94 4.30
N LYS A 128 6.57 5.14 5.34
CA LYS A 128 5.42 4.33 5.69
C LYS A 128 4.89 4.76 7.04
N ALA A 129 3.59 5.01 7.11
CA ALA A 129 2.90 5.25 8.37
C ALA A 129 1.99 4.08 8.70
N ILE A 130 2.04 3.65 9.95
CA ILE A 130 1.07 2.71 10.51
C ILE A 130 0.03 3.52 11.26
N VAL A 131 -1.21 3.43 10.82
CA VAL A 131 -2.35 4.14 11.40
C VAL A 131 -3.14 3.19 12.27
N MET A 132 -3.44 3.61 13.50
CA MET A 132 -4.34 2.90 14.41
C MET A 132 -5.77 3.39 14.21
N HIS A 133 -6.75 2.47 14.17
CA HIS A 133 -8.17 2.78 13.97
C HIS A 133 -9.07 1.89 14.83
N ASP A 134 -10.33 2.29 14.98
CA ASP A 134 -11.33 1.55 15.77
C ASP A 134 -12.30 0.71 14.93
N ASN A 135 -12.15 0.69 13.60
CA ASN A 135 -12.93 -0.20 12.74
C ASN A 135 -12.65 -1.68 13.08
N ASP A 136 -13.68 -2.41 13.48
CA ASP A 136 -13.57 -3.84 13.81
C ASP A 136 -14.07 -4.73 12.65
N ASN A 137 -14.70 -4.17 11.60
CA ASN A 137 -15.27 -4.92 10.50
C ASN A 137 -14.41 -4.83 9.24
N PRO A 138 -13.77 -5.94 8.81
CA PRO A 138 -12.93 -5.94 7.63
C PRO A 138 -13.66 -5.61 6.33
N MET A 139 -15.00 -5.72 6.29
CA MET A 139 -15.79 -5.35 5.10
C MET A 139 -15.73 -3.85 4.81
N TYR A 140 -15.49 -3.03 5.83
CA TYR A 140 -15.38 -1.57 5.72
C TYR A 140 -13.93 -1.09 5.57
N HIS A 141 -12.98 -2.01 5.35
CA HIS A 141 -11.56 -1.65 5.25
C HIS A 141 -11.26 -0.72 4.06
N GLU A 142 -11.90 -0.95 2.92
CA GLU A 142 -11.71 -0.11 1.73
C GLU A 142 -12.22 1.32 1.97
N GLU A 143 -13.40 1.45 2.60
CA GLU A 143 -13.96 2.74 3.01
C GLU A 143 -13.07 3.47 4.01
N LEU A 144 -12.62 2.78 5.06
CA LEU A 144 -11.67 3.32 6.01
C LEU A 144 -10.39 3.81 5.32
N TYR A 145 -9.85 3.03 4.39
CA TYR A 145 -8.63 3.40 3.67
C TYR A 145 -8.85 4.66 2.81
N GLU A 146 -9.99 4.78 2.14
CA GLU A 146 -10.37 5.99 1.38
C GLU A 146 -10.50 7.23 2.27
N GLU A 147 -11.11 7.11 3.45
CA GLU A 147 -11.18 8.21 4.42
C GLU A 147 -9.79 8.63 4.90
N LEU A 148 -8.90 7.68 5.17
CA LEU A 148 -7.52 7.96 5.57
C LEU A 148 -6.74 8.64 4.44
N LEU A 149 -6.94 8.24 3.17
CA LEU A 149 -6.35 8.93 2.02
C LEU A 149 -6.79 10.39 1.95
N GLN A 150 -8.07 10.68 2.18
CA GLN A 150 -8.59 12.04 2.22
C GLN A 150 -8.02 12.83 3.40
N LYS A 151 -7.98 12.22 4.59
CA LYS A 151 -7.45 12.85 5.81
C LYS A 151 -5.99 13.24 5.67
N PHE A 152 -5.17 12.36 5.15
CA PHE A 152 -3.73 12.61 5.01
C PHE A 152 -3.41 13.49 3.82
N TYR A 153 -4.21 13.43 2.77
CA TYR A 153 -4.06 14.15 1.48
C TYR A 153 -2.61 14.55 1.18
N ILE A 154 -1.83 13.56 0.82
CA ILE A 154 -0.47 13.73 0.36
C ILE A 154 -0.49 13.30 -1.12
N PRO A 155 -0.13 14.19 -2.08
CA PRO A 155 -0.25 13.90 -3.52
C PRO A 155 0.46 12.63 -3.99
N THR A 156 1.44 12.17 -3.22
CA THR A 156 2.27 11.00 -3.51
C THR A 156 1.79 9.73 -2.79
N THR A 157 0.61 9.74 -2.17
CA THR A 157 0.07 8.55 -1.52
C THR A 157 -0.41 7.55 -2.58
N ASP A 158 -0.02 6.28 -2.43
CA ASP A 158 -0.50 5.22 -3.32
C ASP A 158 -1.99 4.96 -3.07
N ILE A 159 -2.83 5.41 -4.02
CA ILE A 159 -4.29 5.28 -3.95
C ILE A 159 -4.81 3.89 -4.37
N SER A 160 -3.95 3.03 -4.90
CA SER A 160 -4.37 1.73 -5.48
C SER A 160 -4.61 0.64 -4.44
N VAL A 161 -4.56 0.95 -3.11
CA VAL A 161 -4.19 -0.04 -2.13
C VAL A 161 -5.16 -0.19 -0.96
N GLY A 162 -6.43 -0.45 -1.25
CA GLY A 162 -7.42 -0.90 -0.25
C GLY A 162 -7.43 -2.40 0.04
N ASP A 163 -6.41 -3.18 -0.34
CA ASP A 163 -6.40 -4.62 -0.12
C ASP A 163 -6.06 -4.99 1.33
N LEU A 164 -6.91 -5.82 1.98
CA LEU A 164 -6.66 -6.34 3.33
C LEU A 164 -5.31 -7.07 3.44
N ALA A 165 -4.97 -7.89 2.44
CA ALA A 165 -3.73 -8.66 2.40
C ALA A 165 -2.54 -7.89 1.80
N ARG A 166 -2.57 -6.55 1.87
CA ARG A 166 -1.46 -5.72 1.41
C ARG A 166 -0.16 -6.07 2.10
N GLY A 167 0.83 -6.46 1.31
CA GLY A 167 2.16 -6.75 1.82
C GLY A 167 3.03 -5.51 1.92
N ASN A 168 3.66 -5.31 3.07
CA ASN A 168 4.52 -4.19 3.37
C ASN A 168 5.93 -4.69 3.69
N TYR A 169 6.96 -4.31 2.92
CA TYR A 169 8.33 -4.74 3.18
C TYR A 169 8.81 -4.28 4.56
N ILE A 170 9.41 -5.19 5.30
CA ILE A 170 10.15 -4.92 6.54
C ILE A 170 11.60 -4.65 6.15
N CYS A 171 12.08 -3.43 6.38
CA CYS A 171 13.46 -3.00 6.13
C CYS A 171 14.07 -2.39 7.38
N TYR A 172 15.36 -2.09 7.37
CA TYR A 172 16.01 -1.44 8.48
C TYR A 172 15.78 0.07 8.46
N ASP A 173 15.26 0.61 9.57
CA ASP A 173 15.25 2.04 9.86
C ASP A 173 15.53 2.30 11.34
N PRO A 174 16.74 2.77 11.70
CA PRO A 174 17.08 3.07 13.09
C PRO A 174 16.31 4.26 13.66
N ASN A 175 15.79 5.12 12.78
CA ASN A 175 15.05 6.33 13.15
C ASN A 175 13.53 6.09 13.18
N LEU A 176 13.10 4.82 13.09
CA LEU A 176 11.70 4.47 13.25
C LEU A 176 11.12 5.11 14.51
N TRP A 177 10.03 5.87 14.32
CA TRP A 177 9.30 6.54 15.40
C TRP A 177 8.05 5.75 15.79
N ILE A 178 7.76 5.71 17.08
CA ILE A 178 6.57 5.05 17.67
C ILE A 178 5.85 6.04 18.56
N ASN A 179 4.53 6.15 18.41
CA ASN A 179 3.65 6.92 19.27
C ASN A 179 3.08 6.03 20.37
N THR A 180 3.63 6.13 21.58
CA THR A 180 3.11 5.39 22.74
C THR A 180 1.77 5.90 23.25
N ASN A 181 1.38 7.12 22.86
CA ASN A 181 0.12 7.78 23.22
C ASN A 181 -0.85 7.86 22.03
N CYS A 182 -0.74 6.90 21.09
CA CYS A 182 -1.55 6.87 19.89
C CYS A 182 -3.05 6.73 20.23
N VAL A 183 -3.87 7.59 19.61
CA VAL A 183 -5.33 7.56 19.74
C VAL A 183 -5.90 6.98 18.44
N PRO A 184 -6.75 5.97 18.49
CA PRO A 184 -7.34 5.39 17.28
C PRO A 184 -8.06 6.44 16.44
N TYR A 185 -7.94 6.33 15.11
CA TYR A 185 -8.81 7.03 14.19
C TYR A 185 -10.24 6.52 14.42
N ASN A 186 -11.16 7.45 14.73
CA ASN A 186 -12.56 7.12 14.91
C ASN A 186 -13.22 6.98 13.53
N PHE A 187 -13.47 5.73 13.13
CA PHE A 187 -14.10 5.41 11.86
C PHE A 187 -15.62 5.29 12.03
N ILE A 188 -16.37 5.95 11.18
CA ILE A 188 -17.84 5.87 11.16
C ILE A 188 -18.27 5.40 9.77
N HIS A 189 -18.76 4.15 9.69
CA HIS A 189 -19.28 3.61 8.45
C HIS A 189 -20.42 4.48 7.88
N ASN A 190 -20.27 4.85 6.62
CA ASN A 190 -21.29 5.56 5.87
C ASN A 190 -22.17 4.55 5.09
N PRO A 191 -23.44 4.31 5.46
CA PRO A 191 -24.31 3.36 4.75
C PRO A 191 -24.54 3.71 3.28
N ALA A 192 -24.29 4.95 2.87
CA ALA A 192 -24.37 5.39 1.47
C ALA A 192 -23.04 5.19 0.72
N HIS A 193 -22.00 4.69 1.38
CA HIS A 193 -20.73 4.38 0.73
C HIS A 193 -20.93 3.23 -0.28
N MET A 194 -20.68 3.53 -1.54
CA MET A 194 -20.68 2.53 -2.60
C MET A 194 -19.23 2.09 -2.84
N PRO A 195 -18.86 0.84 -2.51
CA PRO A 195 -17.52 0.35 -2.81
C PRO A 195 -17.23 0.50 -4.30
N LYS A 196 -16.06 1.01 -4.63
CA LYS A 196 -15.62 1.11 -6.03
C LYS A 196 -15.65 -0.30 -6.62
N GLN A 197 -16.57 -0.56 -7.55
CA GLN A 197 -16.57 -1.83 -8.27
C GLN A 197 -15.21 -1.97 -8.95
N LYS A 198 -14.43 -2.94 -8.50
CA LYS A 198 -13.25 -3.39 -9.26
C LYS A 198 -13.79 -3.77 -10.63
N ALA A 199 -13.35 -3.07 -11.67
CA ALA A 199 -13.79 -3.34 -13.03
C ALA A 199 -13.54 -4.83 -13.32
N SER A 200 -14.59 -5.63 -13.27
CA SER A 200 -14.54 -6.98 -13.78
C SER A 200 -14.29 -6.85 -15.29
N SER A 201 -13.33 -7.58 -15.81
CA SER A 201 -12.86 -7.53 -17.19
C SER A 201 -13.88 -8.12 -18.20
N SER A 202 -15.11 -7.62 -18.16
CA SER A 202 -16.12 -7.83 -19.20
C SER A 202 -16.65 -6.46 -19.61
N CYS A 203 -15.89 -5.81 -20.51
CA CYS A 203 -16.27 -4.53 -21.10
C CYS A 203 -17.39 -4.72 -22.13
N THR A 204 -18.63 -4.73 -21.63
CA THR A 204 -19.76 -4.25 -22.42
C THR A 204 -20.10 -2.86 -21.89
N GLY A 205 -19.31 -1.84 -22.31
CA GLY A 205 -19.47 -0.46 -21.84
C GLY A 205 -20.76 0.14 -22.32
N THR A 206 -21.53 0.73 -21.39
CA THR A 206 -22.70 1.54 -21.70
C THR A 206 -22.27 2.97 -22.06
N PRO A 207 -23.10 3.76 -22.79
CA PRO A 207 -22.78 5.15 -23.16
C PRO A 207 -22.47 6.08 -21.97
N GLN A 208 -22.98 5.77 -20.77
CA GLN A 208 -22.70 6.53 -19.53
C GLN A 208 -21.28 6.32 -19.01
N ASP A 209 -20.70 5.13 -19.22
CA ASP A 209 -19.32 4.83 -18.83
C ASP A 209 -18.33 5.61 -19.67
N LEU A 210 -18.65 5.87 -20.95
CA LEU A 210 -17.84 6.67 -21.86
C LEU A 210 -17.78 8.14 -21.45
N VAL A 211 -18.86 8.71 -20.94
CA VAL A 211 -18.90 10.10 -20.46
C VAL A 211 -18.03 10.25 -19.19
N SER A 212 -18.11 9.28 -18.28
CA SER A 212 -17.27 9.23 -17.08
C SER A 212 -15.79 9.06 -17.44
N LEU A 213 -15.46 8.15 -18.36
CA LEU A 213 -14.11 7.93 -18.87
C LEU A 213 -13.52 9.18 -19.55
N ARG A 214 -14.33 9.88 -20.35
CA ARG A 214 -13.92 11.11 -21.02
C ARG A 214 -13.57 12.22 -20.03
N LYS A 215 -14.34 12.36 -18.96
CA LYS A 215 -14.08 13.31 -17.88
C LYS A 215 -12.79 12.98 -17.12
N HIS A 216 -12.47 11.71 -16.95
CA HIS A 216 -11.24 11.24 -16.31
C HIS A 216 -10.01 11.43 -17.22
N LEU A 217 -10.14 11.07 -18.49
CA LEU A 217 -9.04 11.16 -19.47
C LEU A 217 -8.71 12.60 -19.88
N SER A 218 -9.69 13.51 -19.88
CA SER A 218 -9.44 14.93 -20.14
C SER A 218 -8.55 15.61 -19.10
N PHE A 219 -8.41 15.00 -17.91
CA PHE A 219 -7.51 15.48 -16.85
C PHE A 219 -6.05 15.09 -17.09
N PHE A 220 -5.79 14.00 -17.84
CA PHE A 220 -4.46 13.44 -18.04
C PHE A 220 -3.94 13.58 -19.49
N ILE A 221 -4.82 13.79 -20.46
CA ILE A 221 -4.46 13.89 -21.88
C ILE A 221 -5.30 15.01 -22.50
N PRO A 222 -4.71 16.04 -23.12
CA PRO A 222 -5.47 17.03 -23.85
C PRO A 222 -6.09 16.37 -25.09
N LEU A 223 -7.29 15.82 -24.94
CA LEU A 223 -7.98 15.06 -25.99
C LEU A 223 -8.54 15.95 -27.12
N GLY A 224 -8.54 17.27 -26.95
CA GLY A 224 -9.02 18.21 -27.94
C GLY A 224 -10.46 17.91 -28.41
N LYS A 225 -10.75 18.19 -29.69
CA LYS A 225 -12.06 17.89 -30.35
C LYS A 225 -12.08 16.51 -31.02
N LYS A 226 -11.40 15.49 -30.46
CA LYS A 226 -11.45 14.13 -31.02
C LYS A 226 -12.81 13.49 -30.82
N SER A 227 -13.29 12.75 -31.83
CA SER A 227 -14.52 11.98 -31.74
C SER A 227 -14.37 10.81 -30.74
N ASP A 228 -15.49 10.38 -30.15
CA ASP A 228 -15.51 9.26 -29.19
C ASP A 228 -14.93 7.98 -29.81
N GLU A 229 -15.16 7.75 -31.10
CA GLU A 229 -14.62 6.63 -31.86
C GLU A 229 -13.07 6.66 -31.96
N SER A 230 -12.50 7.85 -32.15
CA SER A 230 -11.04 8.02 -32.13
C SER A 230 -10.42 7.78 -30.77
N ILE A 231 -11.13 8.10 -29.69
CA ILE A 231 -10.72 7.85 -28.30
C ILE A 231 -10.74 6.36 -28.00
N ILE A 232 -11.83 5.66 -28.40
CA ILE A 232 -11.99 4.21 -28.26
C ILE A 232 -10.88 3.45 -29.01
N ASN A 233 -10.56 3.88 -30.23
CA ASN A 233 -9.51 3.26 -31.03
C ASN A 233 -8.11 3.45 -30.40
N ILE A 234 -7.81 4.61 -29.80
CA ILE A 234 -6.57 4.86 -29.08
C ILE A 234 -6.47 3.97 -27.82
N LEU A 235 -7.57 3.83 -27.08
CA LEU A 235 -7.63 3.00 -25.89
C LEU A 235 -7.49 1.51 -26.22
N ASN A 236 -8.19 1.04 -27.26
CA ASN A 236 -8.09 -0.34 -27.74
C ASN A 236 -6.69 -0.67 -28.26
N ALA A 237 -6.06 0.23 -29.02
CA ALA A 237 -4.69 0.03 -29.51
C ALA A 237 -3.66 -0.03 -28.38
N LYS A 238 -3.86 0.74 -27.31
CA LYS A 238 -3.01 0.71 -26.11
C LYS A 238 -3.25 -0.57 -25.30
N TRP A 239 -4.49 -1.00 -25.15
CA TRP A 239 -4.86 -2.21 -24.44
C TRP A 239 -4.33 -3.48 -25.12
N ILE A 240 -4.42 -3.58 -26.45
CA ILE A 240 -3.85 -4.68 -27.24
C ILE A 240 -2.33 -4.72 -27.08
N LYS A 241 -1.66 -3.56 -27.02
CA LYS A 241 -0.22 -3.48 -26.82
C LYS A 241 0.22 -3.91 -25.40
N ASP A 242 -0.59 -3.62 -24.40
CA ASP A 242 -0.32 -4.00 -23.01
C ASP A 242 -0.70 -5.47 -22.75
N SER A 243 -1.76 -6.00 -23.36
CA SER A 243 -2.15 -7.42 -23.24
C SER A 243 -1.17 -8.37 -23.95
N SER A 244 -0.60 -7.98 -25.08
CA SER A 244 0.43 -8.79 -25.77
C SER A 244 1.75 -8.94 -25.00
N ARG A 245 1.99 -8.11 -23.99
CA ARG A 245 3.13 -8.22 -23.07
C ARG A 245 2.95 -9.31 -22.00
N TRP A 246 1.73 -9.77 -21.75
CA TRP A 246 1.42 -10.75 -20.70
C TRP A 246 1.36 -12.17 -21.21
N ASP A 247 1.17 -12.39 -22.53
CA ASP A 247 1.08 -13.72 -23.15
C ASP A 247 2.42 -14.39 -23.46
N THR A 248 3.55 -13.76 -23.18
CA THR A 248 4.89 -14.31 -23.50
C THR A 248 5.61 -14.96 -22.32
N THR A 249 4.91 -15.30 -21.22
CA THR A 249 5.53 -15.93 -20.05
C THR A 249 4.81 -17.18 -19.55
N VAL A 250 4.30 -18.01 -20.47
CA VAL A 250 3.90 -19.40 -20.17
C VAL A 250 4.51 -20.32 -21.22
N HIS A 251 5.77 -20.65 -21.00
CA HIS A 251 6.38 -21.94 -21.40
C HIS A 251 7.46 -22.29 -20.40
#